data_ecf9812611652209d99682863deddf2f
#
_entry.id   ecf9812611652209d99682863deddf2f
#
_cell.length_a   1.000
_cell.length_b   1.000
_cell.length_c   1.000
_cell.angle_alpha   90.00
_cell.angle_beta   90.00
_cell.angle_gamma   90.00
#
_symmetry.space_group_name_H-M   'P 1'
#
loop_
_entity.id
_entity.type
_entity.pdbx_description
1 polymer ?
#
loop_
_entity_poly.entity_id
_entity_poly.type
_entity_poly.pdbx_seq_one_letter_code
_entity_poly.pdbx_strand_id
1 'polypeptide(L)'
;SMTEILATAFNPFDEYQDYAFEWTPNSVKWFINDIEVYSQNDMDVIDLIYPQKIMMNIWAAIYEDWVGEWNAETMPVYSYYDHVKYYYFTDGYGDYGTDNNFTLEWEDNFNSYNQNRWQEATHGFDGNSCQFSPVNVFVHAGKLVLQATSTDYLLGDINSDSMINVVDIIELVNIILSFSEPVNTSDVNQDNYINIIDIVSIVDLILSD
;
A
#
# COMPACT_ATOMS: atom_id res chain seq x y z
N SER A 1 -5.05 -24.05 9.00
CA SER A 1 -4.08 -22.94 8.89
C SER A 1 -3.39 -22.78 10.23
N MET A 2 -2.09 -22.74 10.23
CA MET A 2 -1.32 -22.37 11.43
C MET A 2 -1.13 -20.84 11.39
N THR A 3 -1.44 -20.18 12.50
CA THR A 3 -1.12 -18.76 12.71
C THR A 3 0.06 -18.73 13.68
N GLU A 4 1.19 -18.26 13.22
CA GLU A 4 2.34 -17.98 14.07
C GLU A 4 2.30 -16.53 14.51
N ILE A 5 2.45 -16.29 15.81
CA ILE A 5 2.56 -14.94 16.39
C ILE A 5 4.04 -14.68 16.62
N LEU A 6 4.57 -13.73 15.88
CA LEU A 6 5.95 -13.31 16.01
C LEU A 6 6.05 -12.12 16.95
N ALA A 7 6.82 -12.25 18.02
CA ALA A 7 7.16 -11.13 18.89
C ALA A 7 8.37 -10.40 18.29
N THR A 8 8.16 -9.19 17.79
CA THR A 8 9.23 -8.32 17.31
C THR A 8 9.79 -7.45 18.43
N ALA A 9 11.07 -7.11 18.35
CA ALA A 9 11.70 -6.19 19.29
C ALA A 9 11.46 -4.71 18.94
N PHE A 10 10.69 -4.44 17.91
CA PHE A 10 10.36 -3.11 17.40
C PHE A 10 8.84 -2.97 17.20
N ASN A 11 8.37 -1.73 17.22
CA ASN A 11 7.00 -1.40 16.85
C ASN A 11 6.95 -1.09 15.33
N PRO A 12 6.19 -1.83 14.51
CA PRO A 12 6.12 -1.62 13.07
C PRO A 12 5.52 -0.28 12.65
N PHE A 13 4.95 0.49 13.58
CA PHE A 13 4.41 1.84 13.32
C PHE A 13 5.45 2.95 13.49
N ASP A 14 6.60 2.68 14.12
CA ASP A 14 7.57 3.72 14.43
C ASP A 14 8.48 4.06 13.24
N GLU A 15 8.77 3.07 12.37
CA GLU A 15 9.63 3.25 11.20
C GLU A 15 9.37 2.17 10.13
N TYR A 16 9.83 2.41 8.90
CA TYR A 16 9.76 1.42 7.83
C TYR A 16 10.61 0.20 8.16
N GLN A 17 10.08 -0.97 7.81
CA GLN A 17 10.77 -2.24 7.93
C GLN A 17 10.76 -2.95 6.58
N ASP A 18 11.85 -3.64 6.22
CA ASP A 18 11.88 -4.50 5.05
C ASP A 18 11.27 -5.85 5.40
N TYR A 19 10.12 -6.16 4.80
CA TYR A 19 9.47 -7.47 4.90
C TYR A 19 9.74 -8.25 3.62
N ALA A 20 10.29 -9.43 3.74
CA ALA A 20 10.54 -10.30 2.60
C ALA A 20 10.13 -11.74 2.87
N PHE A 21 9.89 -12.48 1.80
CA PHE A 21 9.83 -13.92 1.84
C PHE A 21 10.56 -14.52 0.65
N GLU A 22 11.19 -15.65 0.87
CA GLU A 22 11.79 -16.49 -0.16
C GLU A 22 10.91 -17.71 -0.35
N TRP A 23 10.49 -17.93 -1.57
CA TRP A 23 9.74 -19.12 -1.96
C TRP A 23 10.56 -19.94 -2.95
N THR A 24 10.91 -21.14 -2.55
CA THR A 24 11.62 -22.14 -3.35
C THR A 24 10.74 -23.36 -3.54
N PRO A 25 11.10 -24.33 -4.39
CA PRO A 25 10.35 -25.59 -4.50
C PRO A 25 10.22 -26.40 -3.22
N ASN A 26 11.09 -26.15 -2.22
CA ASN A 26 11.18 -26.97 -1.02
C ASN A 26 10.95 -26.18 0.29
N SER A 27 10.88 -24.86 0.24
CA SER A 27 10.74 -24.05 1.45
C SER A 27 10.12 -22.69 1.17
N VAL A 28 9.45 -22.14 2.18
CA VAL A 28 9.14 -20.71 2.27
C VAL A 28 9.80 -20.18 3.53
N LYS A 29 10.50 -19.07 3.43
CA LYS A 29 11.15 -18.39 4.54
C LYS A 29 10.65 -16.94 4.60
N TRP A 30 10.50 -16.41 5.81
CA TRP A 30 10.09 -15.03 6.04
C TRP A 30 11.20 -14.26 6.75
N PHE A 31 11.38 -13.02 6.32
CA PHE A 31 12.43 -12.13 6.81
C PHE A 31 11.86 -10.79 7.22
N ILE A 32 12.47 -10.20 8.23
CA ILE A 32 12.31 -8.79 8.59
C ILE A 32 13.69 -8.19 8.69
N ASN A 33 13.98 -7.14 7.91
CA ASN A 33 15.30 -6.50 7.84
C ASN A 33 16.43 -7.52 7.62
N ASP A 34 16.27 -8.39 6.64
CA ASP A 34 17.19 -9.48 6.28
C ASP A 34 17.40 -10.55 7.36
N ILE A 35 16.64 -10.52 8.47
CA ILE A 35 16.70 -11.54 9.51
C ILE A 35 15.60 -12.56 9.27
N GLU A 36 15.97 -13.83 9.08
CA GLU A 36 15.01 -14.92 9.00
C GLU A 36 14.25 -15.04 10.33
N VAL A 37 12.91 -14.87 10.26
CA VAL A 37 12.02 -14.90 11.43
C VAL A 37 11.17 -16.15 11.48
N TYR A 38 10.92 -16.79 10.34
CA TYR A 38 10.17 -18.04 10.24
C TYR A 38 10.55 -18.80 8.98
N SER A 39 10.45 -20.13 9.02
CA SER A 39 10.58 -20.98 7.82
C SER A 39 9.64 -22.17 7.87
N GLN A 40 9.20 -22.60 6.70
CA GLN A 40 8.35 -23.76 6.50
C GLN A 40 8.86 -24.60 5.33
N ASN A 41 8.88 -25.92 5.48
CA ASN A 41 9.38 -26.87 4.49
C ASN A 41 8.61 -28.20 4.48
N ASP A 42 7.33 -28.16 4.88
CA ASP A 42 6.45 -29.34 4.92
C ASP A 42 5.74 -29.58 3.58
N MET A 43 4.80 -30.53 3.60
CA MET A 43 4.03 -30.90 2.40
C MET A 43 3.19 -29.76 1.85
N ASP A 44 2.72 -28.84 2.70
CA ASP A 44 1.93 -27.69 2.26
C ASP A 44 2.75 -26.77 1.35
N VAL A 45 4.06 -26.62 1.62
CA VAL A 45 4.98 -25.85 0.76
C VAL A 45 5.18 -26.51 -0.60
N ILE A 46 5.36 -27.82 -0.64
CA ILE A 46 5.58 -28.59 -1.87
C ILE A 46 4.37 -28.47 -2.81
N ASP A 47 3.17 -28.31 -2.27
CA ASP A 47 1.93 -28.14 -3.02
C ASP A 47 1.71 -26.69 -3.54
N LEU A 48 2.58 -25.74 -3.18
CA LEU A 48 2.54 -24.36 -3.69
C LEU A 48 3.14 -24.30 -5.12
N ILE A 49 2.43 -24.83 -6.09
CA ILE A 49 2.90 -24.94 -7.49
C ILE A 49 2.28 -23.90 -8.43
N TYR A 50 1.32 -23.11 -7.96
CA TYR A 50 0.62 -22.12 -8.77
C TYR A 50 1.22 -20.73 -8.63
N PRO A 51 1.26 -19.93 -9.72
CA PRO A 51 1.69 -18.54 -9.66
C PRO A 51 0.86 -17.75 -8.66
N GLN A 52 1.50 -16.87 -7.93
CA GLN A 52 0.89 -15.98 -6.96
C GLN A 52 0.95 -14.53 -7.43
N LYS A 53 0.15 -13.67 -6.82
CA LYS A 53 0.18 -12.22 -7.03
C LYS A 53 0.71 -11.54 -5.78
N ILE A 54 1.49 -10.49 -5.98
CA ILE A 54 1.81 -9.53 -4.91
C ILE A 54 0.58 -8.65 -4.73
N MET A 55 0.05 -8.59 -3.51
CA MET A 55 -1.08 -7.74 -3.14
C MET A 55 -0.70 -6.88 -1.95
N MET A 56 -0.98 -5.59 -2.07
CA MET A 56 -0.88 -4.62 -0.99
C MET A 56 -2.28 -4.11 -0.70
N ASN A 57 -2.68 -4.08 0.57
CA ASN A 57 -4.01 -3.62 0.95
C ASN A 57 -4.02 -3.03 2.37
N ILE A 58 -5.02 -2.19 2.61
CA ILE A 58 -5.45 -1.73 3.91
C ILE A 58 -6.96 -2.00 4.00
N TRP A 59 -7.41 -2.61 5.10
CA TRP A 59 -8.81 -2.98 5.25
C TRP A 59 -9.17 -3.21 6.71
N ALA A 60 -10.44 -3.11 7.04
CA ALA A 60 -10.96 -3.42 8.37
C ALA A 60 -11.67 -4.77 8.36
N ALA A 61 -11.28 -5.66 9.27
CA ALA A 61 -11.97 -6.92 9.47
C ALA A 61 -13.30 -6.70 10.22
N ILE A 62 -14.28 -7.57 9.95
CA ILE A 62 -15.56 -7.57 10.69
C ILE A 62 -15.43 -8.25 12.07
N TYR A 63 -14.27 -8.81 12.40
CA TYR A 63 -14.03 -9.61 13.60
C TYR A 63 -13.39 -8.75 14.70
N GLU A 64 -14.23 -8.18 15.59
CA GLU A 64 -13.79 -7.30 16.69
C GLU A 64 -12.79 -7.98 17.63
N ASP A 65 -12.91 -9.28 17.86
CA ASP A 65 -11.97 -10.07 18.66
C ASP A 65 -10.53 -10.06 18.10
N TRP A 66 -10.40 -9.77 16.82
CA TRP A 66 -9.10 -9.73 16.12
C TRP A 66 -8.54 -8.31 15.99
N VAL A 67 -9.39 -7.35 15.61
CA VAL A 67 -8.95 -5.98 15.26
C VAL A 67 -9.42 -4.92 16.24
N GLY A 68 -10.23 -5.28 17.23
CA GLY A 68 -10.87 -4.34 18.16
C GLY A 68 -12.15 -3.73 17.60
N GLU A 69 -12.79 -2.90 18.40
CA GLU A 69 -14.00 -2.19 18.05
C GLU A 69 -13.72 -1.11 16.99
N TRP A 70 -14.58 -1.04 15.97
CA TRP A 70 -14.49 -0.02 14.94
C TRP A 70 -14.69 1.39 15.51
N ASN A 71 -13.76 2.29 15.21
CA ASN A 71 -13.88 3.71 15.55
C ASN A 71 -13.68 4.59 14.30
N ALA A 72 -14.76 5.15 13.77
CA ALA A 72 -14.74 6.04 12.61
C ALA A 72 -13.94 7.34 12.83
N GLU A 73 -13.76 7.77 14.08
CA GLU A 73 -13.00 8.99 14.43
C GLU A 73 -11.49 8.83 14.19
N THR A 74 -11.01 7.60 14.02
CA THR A 74 -9.61 7.33 13.67
C THR A 74 -9.30 7.49 12.19
N MET A 75 -10.34 7.64 11.36
CA MET A 75 -10.17 7.80 9.91
C MET A 75 -9.78 9.25 9.54
N PRO A 76 -9.00 9.43 8.49
CA PRO A 76 -8.40 8.40 7.63
C PRO A 76 -7.20 7.70 8.27
N VAL A 77 -6.94 6.44 7.87
CA VAL A 77 -5.71 5.73 8.22
C VAL A 77 -4.95 5.35 6.95
N TYR A 78 -3.63 5.22 7.06
CA TYR A 78 -2.74 5.08 5.92
C TYR A 78 -1.83 3.87 6.05
N SER A 79 -1.49 3.29 4.90
CA SER A 79 -0.38 2.35 4.76
C SER A 79 0.55 2.86 3.68
N TYR A 80 1.84 2.93 3.97
CA TYR A 80 2.86 3.46 3.08
C TYR A 80 3.80 2.34 2.66
N TYR A 81 4.11 2.29 1.37
CA TYR A 81 5.09 1.37 0.80
C TYR A 81 6.18 2.17 0.10
N ASP A 82 7.41 2.01 0.53
CA ASP A 82 8.57 2.71 0.00
C ASP A 82 9.06 2.07 -1.29
N HIS A 83 9.14 0.75 -1.31
CA HIS A 83 9.53 0.00 -2.49
C HIS A 83 8.98 -1.42 -2.50
N VAL A 84 8.97 -2.03 -3.67
CA VAL A 84 8.77 -3.48 -3.86
C VAL A 84 9.85 -4.00 -4.78
N LYS A 85 10.52 -5.08 -4.38
CA LYS A 85 11.52 -5.79 -5.19
C LYS A 85 11.05 -7.21 -5.43
N TYR A 86 11.15 -7.65 -6.66
CA TYR A 86 10.88 -9.02 -7.03
C TYR A 86 12.13 -9.70 -7.58
N TYR A 87 12.44 -10.83 -6.98
CA TYR A 87 13.54 -11.69 -7.38
C TYR A 87 12.98 -13.02 -7.86
N TYR A 88 13.49 -13.55 -8.95
CA TYR A 88 13.15 -14.90 -9.36
C TYR A 88 14.17 -15.90 -8.82
N PHE A 89 13.71 -17.10 -8.55
CA PHE A 89 14.54 -18.19 -8.05
C PHE A 89 15.44 -18.74 -9.17
N THR A 90 16.76 -18.79 -8.91
CA THR A 90 17.83 -19.21 -9.83
C THR A 90 18.76 -20.19 -9.15
N ASP A 91 18.30 -21.40 -8.91
CA ASP A 91 19.00 -22.43 -8.12
C ASP A 91 20.50 -22.53 -8.45
N GLY A 92 21.35 -22.11 -7.50
CA GLY A 92 22.81 -22.09 -7.61
C GLY A 92 23.41 -21.02 -8.52
N TYR A 93 22.63 -20.09 -9.07
CA TYR A 93 23.10 -19.10 -10.06
C TYR A 93 22.70 -17.66 -9.79
N GLY A 94 22.05 -17.39 -8.67
CA GLY A 94 21.66 -16.04 -8.28
C GLY A 94 22.79 -15.28 -7.58
N ASP A 95 22.46 -14.10 -7.08
CA ASP A 95 23.39 -13.21 -6.38
C ASP A 95 22.81 -12.62 -5.08
N TYR A 96 21.58 -13.02 -4.71
CA TYR A 96 20.87 -12.56 -3.52
C TYR A 96 20.16 -13.70 -2.77
N GLY A 97 19.80 -13.44 -1.52
CA GLY A 97 19.02 -14.33 -0.66
C GLY A 97 19.79 -15.56 -0.18
N THR A 98 19.05 -16.57 0.33
CA THR A 98 19.63 -17.80 0.85
C THR A 98 20.43 -18.52 -0.25
N ASP A 99 21.70 -18.84 0.05
CA ASP A 99 22.64 -19.53 -0.85
C ASP A 99 22.83 -18.82 -2.21
N ASN A 100 22.54 -17.51 -2.29
CA ASN A 100 22.56 -16.74 -3.53
C ASN A 100 21.69 -17.37 -4.65
N ASN A 101 20.51 -17.83 -4.31
CA ASN A 101 19.60 -18.52 -5.24
C ASN A 101 18.59 -17.59 -5.90
N PHE A 102 18.70 -16.28 -5.74
CA PHE A 102 17.73 -15.32 -6.27
C PHE A 102 18.43 -14.25 -7.10
N THR A 103 17.76 -13.81 -8.15
CA THR A 103 18.24 -12.75 -9.04
C THR A 103 17.16 -11.68 -9.17
N LEU A 104 17.52 -10.40 -9.00
CA LEU A 104 16.59 -9.28 -9.12
C LEU A 104 16.02 -9.25 -10.55
N GLU A 105 14.70 -9.27 -10.67
CA GLU A 105 13.99 -9.11 -11.93
C GLU A 105 13.50 -7.68 -12.12
N TRP A 106 12.88 -7.12 -11.07
CA TRP A 106 12.45 -5.74 -11.09
C TRP A 106 12.34 -5.14 -9.69
N GLU A 107 12.41 -3.82 -9.66
CA GLU A 107 12.16 -2.97 -8.50
C GLU A 107 11.14 -1.89 -8.88
N ASP A 108 10.27 -1.54 -7.96
CA ASP A 108 9.41 -0.38 -8.01
C ASP A 108 9.62 0.43 -6.74
N ASN A 109 10.05 1.66 -6.89
CA ASN A 109 10.31 2.60 -5.80
C ASN A 109 9.27 3.72 -5.74
N PHE A 110 8.15 3.53 -6.39
CA PHE A 110 6.98 4.39 -6.40
C PHE A 110 7.26 5.87 -6.68
N ASN A 111 8.25 6.16 -7.54
CA ASN A 111 8.43 7.52 -8.08
C ASN A 111 7.28 7.92 -9.00
N SER A 112 6.53 6.94 -9.49
CA SER A 112 5.29 7.10 -10.25
C SER A 112 4.44 5.83 -10.14
N TYR A 113 3.13 5.93 -10.37
CA TYR A 113 2.25 4.77 -10.39
C TYR A 113 2.38 4.00 -11.71
N ASN A 114 2.85 2.77 -11.65
CA ASN A 114 3.05 1.94 -12.84
C ASN A 114 1.81 1.07 -13.13
N GLN A 115 0.87 1.59 -13.93
CA GLN A 115 -0.37 0.91 -14.31
C GLN A 115 -0.17 -0.40 -15.11
N ASN A 116 1.02 -0.63 -15.66
CA ASN A 116 1.33 -1.91 -16.32
C ASN A 116 1.69 -3.01 -15.30
N ARG A 117 2.06 -2.64 -14.09
CA ARG A 117 2.44 -3.56 -13.01
C ARG A 117 1.35 -3.68 -11.96
N TRP A 118 0.76 -2.57 -11.55
CA TRP A 118 -0.21 -2.49 -10.47
C TRP A 118 -1.61 -2.23 -10.99
N GLN A 119 -2.58 -2.85 -10.37
CA GLN A 119 -3.99 -2.68 -10.67
C GLN A 119 -4.74 -2.47 -9.37
N GLU A 120 -5.52 -1.41 -9.31
CA GLU A 120 -6.38 -1.11 -8.18
C GLU A 120 -7.54 -2.11 -8.13
N ALA A 121 -7.85 -2.56 -6.92
CA ALA A 121 -9.00 -3.41 -6.67
C ALA A 121 -10.27 -2.56 -6.47
N THR A 122 -11.40 -3.08 -6.97
CA THR A 122 -12.73 -2.45 -6.84
C THR A 122 -13.74 -3.38 -6.18
N HIS A 123 -13.28 -4.53 -5.65
CA HIS A 123 -14.12 -5.55 -5.05
C HIS A 123 -13.85 -5.66 -3.54
N GLY A 124 -14.79 -6.26 -2.82
CA GLY A 124 -14.61 -6.71 -1.45
C GLY A 124 -14.36 -8.22 -1.40
N PHE A 125 -14.23 -8.74 -0.18
CA PHE A 125 -14.16 -10.18 0.11
C PHE A 125 -14.81 -10.46 1.47
N ASP A 126 -15.16 -11.72 1.73
CA ASP A 126 -15.80 -12.12 2.99
C ASP A 126 -14.92 -11.80 4.19
N GLY A 127 -15.49 -11.18 5.21
CA GLY A 127 -14.78 -10.76 6.41
C GLY A 127 -14.17 -9.36 6.35
N ASN A 128 -14.23 -8.69 5.20
CA ASN A 128 -13.83 -7.29 5.03
C ASN A 128 -15.06 -6.37 5.15
N SER A 129 -15.01 -5.38 6.04
CA SER A 129 -16.04 -4.35 6.16
C SER A 129 -15.83 -3.17 5.23
N CYS A 130 -14.71 -3.12 4.50
CA CYS A 130 -14.38 -2.06 3.55
C CYS A 130 -14.69 -2.49 2.10
N GLN A 131 -14.91 -1.51 1.24
CA GLN A 131 -14.87 -1.69 -0.20
C GLN A 131 -13.59 -1.04 -0.74
N PHE A 132 -12.83 -1.76 -1.56
CA PHE A 132 -11.68 -1.19 -2.23
C PHE A 132 -12.11 -0.17 -3.29
N SER A 133 -11.40 0.94 -3.32
CA SER A 133 -11.67 2.03 -4.24
C SER A 133 -10.37 2.57 -4.84
N PRO A 134 -10.29 2.77 -6.16
CA PRO A 134 -9.11 3.31 -6.84
C PRO A 134 -8.65 4.66 -6.27
N VAL A 135 -9.56 5.53 -5.89
CA VAL A 135 -9.24 6.87 -5.34
C VAL A 135 -8.49 6.84 -4.01
N ASN A 136 -8.47 5.68 -3.36
CA ASN A 136 -7.73 5.47 -2.11
C ASN A 136 -6.32 4.89 -2.36
N VAL A 137 -5.85 4.92 -3.62
CA VAL A 137 -4.54 4.43 -4.04
C VAL A 137 -3.85 5.51 -4.85
N PHE A 138 -2.77 6.08 -4.34
CA PHE A 138 -2.01 7.11 -5.04
C PHE A 138 -0.53 7.08 -4.67
N VAL A 139 0.29 7.77 -5.46
CA VAL A 139 1.72 7.96 -5.17
C VAL A 139 1.94 9.37 -4.67
N HIS A 140 2.63 9.49 -3.54
CA HIS A 140 3.02 10.77 -2.98
C HIS A 140 4.42 10.70 -2.36
N ALA A 141 5.27 11.69 -2.62
CA ALA A 141 6.63 11.81 -2.08
C ALA A 141 7.48 10.52 -2.25
N GLY A 142 7.36 9.83 -3.40
CA GLY A 142 8.10 8.60 -3.69
C GLY A 142 7.61 7.39 -2.90
N LYS A 143 6.35 7.34 -2.51
CA LYS A 143 5.72 6.22 -1.81
C LYS A 143 4.37 5.89 -2.42
N LEU A 144 4.04 4.61 -2.47
CA LEU A 144 2.67 4.19 -2.67
C LEU A 144 1.91 4.37 -1.36
N VAL A 145 0.80 5.09 -1.42
CA VAL A 145 -0.10 5.33 -0.29
C VAL A 145 -1.41 4.60 -0.51
N LEU A 146 -1.79 3.78 0.45
CA LEU A 146 -3.13 3.22 0.55
C LEU A 146 -3.84 3.90 1.71
N GLN A 147 -5.03 4.44 1.45
CA GLN A 147 -5.82 5.13 2.45
C GLN A 147 -7.11 4.37 2.75
N ALA A 148 -7.52 4.29 4.00
CA ALA A 148 -8.87 3.88 4.37
C ALA A 148 -9.62 5.09 4.93
N THR A 149 -10.83 5.33 4.41
CA THR A 149 -11.71 6.45 4.78
C THR A 149 -13.07 5.94 5.23
N SER A 150 -13.78 6.73 6.02
CA SER A 150 -15.06 6.31 6.61
C SER A 150 -16.30 6.70 5.81
N THR A 151 -16.20 7.62 4.82
CA THR A 151 -17.37 8.25 4.21
C THR A 151 -17.17 8.63 2.75
N ASP A 152 -18.26 9.08 2.13
CA ASP A 152 -18.27 9.78 0.86
C ASP A 152 -17.32 10.97 0.89
N TYR A 153 -16.66 11.20 -0.20
CA TYR A 153 -15.73 12.30 -0.39
C TYR A 153 -16.16 13.14 -1.61
N LEU A 154 -15.87 14.42 -1.55
CA LEU A 154 -15.99 15.33 -2.68
C LEU A 154 -14.58 15.53 -3.26
N LEU A 155 -14.35 15.04 -4.46
CA LEU A 155 -13.05 15.13 -5.12
C LEU A 155 -12.66 16.60 -5.31
N GLY A 156 -11.47 16.98 -4.79
CA GLY A 156 -11.01 18.37 -4.77
C GLY A 156 -11.37 19.15 -3.49
N ASP A 157 -12.21 18.61 -2.61
CA ASP A 157 -12.43 19.13 -1.25
C ASP A 157 -11.35 18.56 -0.32
N ILE A 158 -10.22 19.26 -0.25
CA ILE A 158 -9.03 18.78 0.46
C ILE A 158 -9.17 18.99 1.97
N ASN A 159 -9.83 20.07 2.39
CA ASN A 159 -10.04 20.41 3.79
C ASN A 159 -11.30 19.78 4.40
N SER A 160 -12.10 19.07 3.59
CA SER A 160 -13.35 18.40 3.99
C SER A 160 -14.42 19.35 4.55
N ASP A 161 -14.51 20.57 4.03
CA ASP A 161 -15.54 21.54 4.40
C ASP A 161 -16.80 21.48 3.51
N SER A 162 -16.85 20.54 2.58
CA SER A 162 -17.92 20.31 1.59
C SER A 162 -18.02 21.38 0.51
N MET A 163 -16.96 22.18 0.30
CA MET A 163 -16.87 23.17 -0.76
C MET A 163 -15.52 23.05 -1.46
N ILE A 164 -15.51 23.17 -2.79
CA ILE A 164 -14.26 23.26 -3.55
C ILE A 164 -13.96 24.74 -3.80
N ASN A 165 -12.88 25.26 -3.23
CA ASN A 165 -12.53 26.65 -3.33
C ASN A 165 -10.99 26.89 -3.22
N VAL A 166 -10.57 28.14 -3.11
CA VAL A 166 -9.13 28.49 -3.05
C VAL A 166 -8.42 27.94 -1.81
N VAL A 167 -9.14 27.62 -0.74
CA VAL A 167 -8.55 27.05 0.47
C VAL A 167 -8.04 25.64 0.18
N ASP A 168 -8.76 24.86 -0.63
CA ASP A 168 -8.32 23.52 -1.06
C ASP A 168 -7.04 23.56 -1.89
N ILE A 169 -6.90 24.60 -2.74
CA ILE A 169 -5.64 24.83 -3.48
C ILE A 169 -4.48 25.03 -2.50
N ILE A 170 -4.67 25.80 -1.43
CA ILE A 170 -3.62 26.04 -0.42
C ILE A 170 -3.26 24.75 0.29
N GLU A 171 -4.25 23.97 0.70
CA GLU A 171 -4.00 22.67 1.35
C GLU A 171 -3.32 21.68 0.41
N LEU A 172 -3.73 21.62 -0.86
CA LEU A 172 -3.07 20.77 -1.86
C LEU A 172 -1.61 21.18 -2.10
N VAL A 173 -1.32 22.47 -2.11
CA VAL A 173 0.07 22.98 -2.18
C VAL A 173 0.88 22.49 -0.97
N ASN A 174 0.31 22.55 0.23
CA ASN A 174 0.97 22.04 1.44
C ASN A 174 1.26 20.54 1.36
N ILE A 175 0.33 19.76 0.81
CA ILE A 175 0.51 18.31 0.57
C ILE A 175 1.65 18.09 -0.43
N ILE A 176 1.64 18.76 -1.58
CA ILE A 176 2.68 18.62 -2.62
C ILE A 176 4.06 19.01 -2.08
N LEU A 177 4.15 19.99 -1.20
CA LEU A 177 5.39 20.39 -0.54
C LEU A 177 5.74 19.51 0.69
N SER A 178 4.95 18.48 0.97
CA SER A 178 5.11 17.56 2.11
C SER A 178 5.01 18.23 3.49
N PHE A 179 4.23 19.32 3.60
CA PHE A 179 3.91 19.96 4.87
C PHE A 179 2.66 19.37 5.53
N SER A 180 1.84 18.66 4.77
CA SER A 180 0.62 17.98 5.23
C SER A 180 0.56 16.57 4.66
N GLU A 181 -0.16 15.67 5.35
CA GLU A 181 -0.42 14.33 4.83
C GLU A 181 -1.40 14.37 3.65
N PRO A 182 -1.21 13.53 2.64
CA PRO A 182 -2.10 13.44 1.51
C PRO A 182 -3.47 12.89 1.91
N VAL A 183 -4.52 13.34 1.23
CA VAL A 183 -5.87 12.80 1.36
C VAL A 183 -6.36 12.29 0.01
N ASN A 184 -7.31 11.36 0.01
CA ASN A 184 -7.81 10.72 -1.21
C ASN A 184 -8.48 11.70 -2.21
N THR A 185 -8.89 12.88 -1.75
CA THR A 185 -9.44 13.95 -2.58
C THR A 185 -8.36 14.77 -3.30
N SER A 186 -7.08 14.53 -3.00
CA SER A 186 -5.93 15.31 -3.51
C SER A 186 -5.51 14.94 -4.94
N ASP A 187 -5.75 13.68 -5.35
CA ASP A 187 -5.55 13.24 -6.74
C ASP A 187 -6.80 13.59 -7.56
N VAL A 188 -6.90 14.87 -7.93
CA VAL A 188 -8.10 15.44 -8.53
C VAL A 188 -8.32 14.98 -9.96
N ASN A 189 -7.23 14.74 -10.69
CA ASN A 189 -7.28 14.22 -12.05
C ASN A 189 -7.32 12.69 -12.14
N GLN A 190 -7.18 11.99 -10.99
CA GLN A 190 -7.21 10.54 -10.85
C GLN A 190 -6.16 9.80 -11.70
N ASP A 191 -4.96 10.37 -11.76
CA ASP A 191 -3.82 9.74 -12.42
C ASP A 191 -2.92 8.94 -11.47
N ASN A 192 -3.34 8.80 -10.21
CA ASN A 192 -2.65 8.15 -9.09
C ASN A 192 -1.36 8.87 -8.67
N TYR A 193 -1.22 10.16 -8.99
CA TYR A 193 -0.04 10.93 -8.66
C TYR A 193 -0.37 12.35 -8.22
N ILE A 194 -0.25 12.65 -6.93
CA ILE A 194 -0.54 13.97 -6.38
C ILE A 194 0.59 14.95 -6.74
N ASN A 195 0.27 15.94 -7.60
CA ASN A 195 1.24 16.91 -8.13
C ASN A 195 0.59 18.24 -8.57
N ILE A 196 1.37 19.08 -9.26
CA ILE A 196 0.90 20.40 -9.72
C ILE A 196 -0.29 20.33 -10.69
N ILE A 197 -0.51 19.20 -11.38
CA ILE A 197 -1.62 19.06 -12.34
C ILE A 197 -2.96 19.01 -11.58
N ASP A 198 -2.97 18.46 -10.36
CA ASP A 198 -4.18 18.44 -9.52
C ASP A 198 -4.59 19.86 -9.10
N ILE A 199 -3.61 20.75 -8.87
CA ILE A 199 -3.91 22.17 -8.62
C ILE A 199 -4.63 22.77 -9.83
N VAL A 200 -4.16 22.48 -11.04
CA VAL A 200 -4.82 22.95 -12.27
C VAL A 200 -6.24 22.39 -12.35
N SER A 201 -6.43 21.14 -12.00
CA SER A 201 -7.74 20.49 -11.99
C SER A 201 -8.71 21.12 -10.98
N ILE A 202 -8.25 21.47 -9.77
CA ILE A 202 -9.09 22.23 -8.80
C ILE A 202 -9.45 23.61 -9.34
N VAL A 203 -8.49 24.33 -9.94
CA VAL A 203 -8.77 25.64 -10.55
C VAL A 203 -9.85 25.50 -11.63
N ASP A 204 -9.77 24.49 -12.49
CA ASP A 204 -10.79 24.24 -13.51
C ASP A 204 -12.16 23.93 -12.90
N LEU A 205 -12.21 23.17 -11.80
CA LEU A 205 -13.46 22.91 -11.06
C LEU A 205 -14.07 24.21 -10.53
N ILE A 206 -13.28 25.05 -9.85
CA ILE A 206 -13.74 26.35 -9.29
C ILE A 206 -14.24 27.31 -10.37
N LEU A 207 -13.63 27.29 -11.55
CA LEU A 207 -14.01 28.20 -12.64
C LEU A 207 -15.20 27.68 -13.47
N SER A 208 -15.60 26.42 -13.27
CA SER A 208 -16.71 25.79 -14.00
C SER A 208 -18.06 25.88 -13.29
N ASP A 209 -18.05 26.27 -12.01
CA ASP A 209 -19.23 26.57 -11.18
C ASP A 209 -19.62 28.05 -11.30
#